data_000397bd34d99c01b19497c505145c01
#
_entry.id   000397bd34d99c01b19497c505145c01
#
_cell.length_a   1.000
_cell.length_b   1.000
_cell.length_c   1.000
_cell.angle_alpha   90.00
_cell.angle_beta   90.00
_cell.angle_gamma   90.00
#
_symmetry.space_group_name_H-M   'P 1'
#
loop_
_entity.id
_entity.type
_entity.pdbx_description
1 polymer ?
#
loop_
_entity_poly.entity_id
_entity_poly.type
_entity_poly.pdbx_seq_one_letter_code
_entity_poly.pdbx_strand_id
1 'polypeptide(L)' 'MKLNFTEKGSGPVAILMHGMFGSLSNLGNLARHLTPTHRVISVDLRNHGDSPQSATMDIPAMAEDIVQLMDDLSL' A
#
# COMPACT_ATOMS: atom_id res chain seq x y z
N MET A 1 -5.30 -5.85 -9.94
CA MET A 1 -5.44 -6.59 -8.65
C MET A 1 -5.79 -5.62 -7.55
N LYS A 2 -6.74 -5.97 -6.70
CA LYS A 2 -7.14 -5.11 -5.58
C LYS A 2 -6.32 -5.46 -4.35
N LEU A 3 -5.41 -4.57 -3.98
CA LEU A 3 -4.53 -4.76 -2.83
C LEU A 3 -5.28 -4.52 -1.52
N ASN A 4 -4.91 -5.26 -0.48
CA ASN A 4 -5.32 -4.93 0.88
C ASN A 4 -4.57 -3.68 1.34
N PHE A 5 -5.27 -2.75 2.00
CA PHE A 5 -4.65 -1.51 2.48
C PHE A 5 -5.36 -0.99 3.71
N THR A 6 -4.68 -0.10 4.43
CA THR A 6 -5.26 0.71 5.51
C THR A 6 -5.08 2.18 5.18
N GLU A 7 -6.01 3.02 5.68
CA GLU A 7 -5.98 4.45 5.42
C GLU A 7 -6.23 5.22 6.71
N LYS A 8 -5.37 6.20 7.01
CA LYS A 8 -5.49 7.05 8.20
C LYS A 8 -4.99 8.46 7.89
N GLY A 9 -5.55 9.44 8.62
CA GLY A 9 -5.12 10.82 8.52
C GLY A 9 -5.78 11.58 7.39
N SER A 10 -5.38 12.83 7.23
CA SER A 10 -5.86 13.72 6.17
C SER A 10 -4.73 14.64 5.74
N GLY A 11 -4.85 15.20 4.53
CA GLY A 11 -3.84 16.08 3.95
C GLY A 11 -3.24 15.45 2.69
N PRO A 12 -2.00 15.83 2.32
CA PRO A 12 -1.33 15.23 1.18
C PRO A 12 -1.22 13.72 1.31
N VAL A 13 -1.37 13.01 0.20
CA VAL A 13 -1.36 11.54 0.20
C VAL A 13 0.07 11.01 0.29
N ALA A 14 0.27 10.04 1.19
CA ALA A 14 1.49 9.25 1.26
C ALA A 14 1.11 7.77 1.15
N ILE A 15 1.63 7.08 0.14
CA ILE A 15 1.43 5.64 -0.04
C ILE A 15 2.68 4.92 0.46
N LEU A 16 2.51 4.05 1.46
CA LEU A 16 3.59 3.30 2.06
C LEU A 16 3.58 1.86 1.56
N MET A 17 4.74 1.40 1.09
CA MET A 17 4.94 0.05 0.58
C MET A 17 6.05 -0.62 1.38
N HIS A 18 5.81 -1.87 1.78
CA HIS A 18 6.80 -2.66 2.51
C HIS A 18 7.81 -3.30 1.56
N GLY A 19 8.88 -3.88 2.14
CA GLY A 19 9.85 -4.66 1.39
C GLY A 19 9.39 -6.10 1.19
N MET A 20 10.24 -6.87 0.48
CA MET A 20 10.01 -8.29 0.21
C MET A 20 9.86 -9.06 1.52
N PHE A 21 8.91 -10.01 1.53
CA PHE A 21 8.54 -10.81 2.70
C PHE A 21 7.95 -10.01 3.87
N GLY A 22 7.68 -8.72 3.67
CA GLY A 22 7.01 -7.89 4.66
C GLY A 22 5.51 -7.85 4.46
N SER A 23 4.87 -6.89 5.15
CA SER A 23 3.44 -6.60 5.01
C SER A 23 3.19 -5.18 5.51
N LEU A 24 1.96 -4.69 5.36
CA LEU A 24 1.61 -3.35 5.86
C LEU A 24 1.81 -3.22 7.37
N SER A 25 1.80 -4.33 8.12
CA SER A 25 2.05 -4.29 9.56
C SER A 25 3.46 -3.82 9.90
N ASN A 26 4.43 -3.97 8.99
CA ASN A 26 5.80 -3.47 9.17
C ASN A 26 5.90 -1.94 9.05
N LEU A 27 4.84 -1.29 8.56
CA LEU A 27 4.83 0.14 8.27
C LEU A 27 4.24 0.98 9.40
N GLY A 28 3.83 0.35 10.50
CA GLY A 28 3.08 1.01 11.56
C GLY A 28 3.78 2.22 12.17
N ASN A 29 5.09 2.12 12.44
CA ASN A 29 5.84 3.25 13.00
C ASN A 29 5.93 4.43 12.04
N LEU A 30 6.22 4.14 10.76
CA LEU A 30 6.29 5.18 9.74
C LEU A 30 4.93 5.84 9.55
N ALA A 31 3.87 5.03 9.47
CA ALA A 31 2.51 5.54 9.34
C ALA A 31 2.14 6.48 10.49
N ARG A 32 2.48 6.11 11.73
CA ARG A 32 2.19 6.95 12.89
C ARG A 32 2.88 8.30 12.82
N HIS A 33 4.08 8.36 12.28
CA HIS A 33 4.80 9.63 12.13
C HIS A 33 4.16 10.53 11.07
N LEU A 34 3.54 9.96 10.04
CA LEU A 34 2.98 10.72 8.92
C LEU A 34 1.50 11.06 9.10
N THR A 35 0.76 10.25 9.85
CA THR A 35 -0.70 10.43 10.02
C THR A 35 -1.10 11.83 10.52
N PRO A 36 -0.36 12.52 11.41
CA PRO A 36 -0.74 13.87 11.83
C PRO A 36 -0.76 14.91 10.71
N THR A 37 -0.02 14.68 9.61
CA THR A 37 0.14 15.67 8.55
C THR A 37 -0.26 15.16 7.16
N HIS A 38 -0.49 13.84 7.00
CA HIS A 38 -0.74 13.21 5.71
C HIS A 38 -1.92 12.26 5.76
N ARG A 39 -2.55 12.06 4.59
CA ARG A 39 -3.44 10.93 4.36
C ARG A 39 -2.57 9.74 4.03
N VAL A 40 -2.43 8.81 4.97
CA VAL A 40 -1.47 7.71 4.86
C VAL A 40 -2.20 6.44 4.43
N ILE A 41 -1.77 5.89 3.30
CA ILE A 41 -2.30 4.65 2.76
C ILE A 41 -1.18 3.62 2.79
N SER A 42 -1.31 2.61 3.67
CA SER A 42 -0.33 1.52 3.80
C SER A 42 -0.88 0.29 3.08
N VAL A 43 -0.08 -0.31 2.21
CA VAL A 43 -0.54 -1.42 1.37
C VAL A 43 0.22 -2.70 1.64
N ASP A 44 -0.47 -3.84 1.47
CA ASP A 44 0.16 -5.13 1.25
C ASP A 44 0.37 -5.30 -0.25
N LEU A 45 1.61 -5.54 -0.68
CA LEU A 45 1.89 -5.86 -2.08
C LEU A 45 1.30 -7.22 -2.44
N ARG A 46 1.15 -7.51 -3.75
CA ARG A 46 0.66 -8.82 -4.18
C ARG A 46 1.49 -9.94 -3.56
N ASN A 47 0.87 -11.06 -3.28
CA ASN A 47 1.49 -12.22 -2.65
C ASN A 47 1.99 -11.99 -1.22
N HIS A 48 1.65 -10.85 -0.60
CA HIS A 48 2.05 -10.50 0.77
C HIS A 48 0.83 -10.16 1.62
N GLY A 49 0.95 -10.39 2.93
CA GLY A 49 -0.10 -10.07 3.88
C GLY A 49 -1.45 -10.61 3.44
N ASP A 50 -2.46 -9.75 3.46
CA ASP A 50 -3.84 -10.10 3.08
C ASP A 50 -4.16 -9.77 1.63
N SER A 51 -3.20 -9.32 0.83
CA SER A 51 -3.41 -9.08 -0.59
C SER A 51 -3.52 -10.38 -1.38
N PRO A 52 -4.19 -10.36 -2.56
CA PRO A 52 -4.37 -11.56 -3.35
C PRO A 52 -3.07 -12.18 -3.83
N GLN A 53 -3.12 -13.49 -4.08
CA GLN A 53 -2.01 -14.26 -4.62
C GLN A 53 -2.01 -14.19 -6.15
N SER A 54 -0.83 -14.20 -6.75
CA SER A 54 -0.65 -14.25 -8.20
C SER A 54 0.61 -15.03 -8.52
N ALA A 55 0.60 -15.73 -9.66
CA ALA A 55 1.78 -16.41 -10.17
C ALA A 55 2.84 -15.42 -10.68
N THR A 56 2.42 -14.20 -11.02
CA THR A 56 3.30 -13.14 -11.53
C THR A 56 3.65 -12.20 -10.42
N MET A 57 4.95 -11.91 -10.24
CA MET A 57 5.42 -10.95 -9.26
C MET A 57 6.66 -10.24 -9.77
N ASP A 58 6.46 -9.36 -10.75
CA ASP A 58 7.54 -8.52 -11.28
C ASP A 58 7.23 -7.03 -10.98
N ILE A 59 8.22 -6.18 -11.16
CA ILE A 59 8.09 -4.75 -10.84
C ILE A 59 6.97 -4.09 -11.66
N PRO A 60 6.85 -4.30 -12.99
CA PRO A 60 5.73 -3.71 -13.73
C PRO A 60 4.36 -4.11 -13.20
N ALA A 61 4.17 -5.39 -12.84
CA ALA A 61 2.89 -5.87 -12.31
C ALA A 61 2.59 -5.23 -10.95
N MET A 62 3.59 -5.12 -10.06
CA MET A 62 3.41 -4.48 -8.76
C MET A 62 3.12 -2.99 -8.91
N ALA A 63 3.78 -2.31 -9.86
CA ALA A 63 3.50 -0.90 -10.12
C ALA A 63 2.07 -0.69 -10.61
N GLU A 64 1.57 -1.57 -11.49
CA GLU A 64 0.18 -1.48 -11.96
C GLU A 64 -0.83 -1.69 -10.85
N ASP A 65 -0.53 -2.55 -9.88
CA ASP A 65 -1.40 -2.73 -8.71
C ASP A 65 -1.55 -1.43 -7.93
N ILE A 66 -0.46 -0.68 -7.76
CA ILE A 66 -0.49 0.61 -7.06
C ILE A 66 -1.28 1.64 -7.88
N VAL A 67 -1.09 1.68 -9.20
CA VAL A 67 -1.86 2.58 -10.07
C VAL A 67 -3.35 2.27 -9.97
N GLN A 68 -3.74 1.00 -9.99
CA GLN A 68 -5.14 0.60 -9.83
C GLN A 68 -5.69 1.07 -8.48
N LEU A 69 -4.92 0.91 -7.40
CA LEU A 69 -5.33 1.39 -6.08
C LEU A 69 -5.56 2.90 -6.09
N MET A 70 -4.66 3.65 -6.70
CA MET A 70 -4.80 5.10 -6.82
C MET A 70 -6.05 5.48 -7.59
N ASP A 71 -6.33 4.79 -8.70
CA ASP A 71 -7.55 5.02 -9.49
C ASP A 71 -8.80 4.70 -8.67
N ASP A 72 -8.81 3.57 -7.98
CA ASP A 72 -9.93 3.14 -7.14
C ASP A 72 -10.22 4.14 -6.01
N LEU A 73 -9.21 4.81 -5.50
CA LEU A 73 -9.31 5.81 -4.44
C LEU A 73 -9.42 7.24 -4.97
N SER A 74 -9.46 7.41 -6.28
CA SER A 74 -9.56 8.73 -6.94
C SER A 74 -8.39 9.66 -6.59
N LEU A 75 -7.22 9.10 -6.55
CA LEU A 75 -5.99 9.88 -6.26
C LEU A 75 -5.36 10.44 -7.52
#